data_9f8cf415d538434a153c34ebe8dc9525
#
_entry.id   9f8cf415d538434a153c34ebe8dc9525
#
_cell.length_a   1.000
_cell.length_b   1.000
_cell.length_c   1.000
_cell.angle_alpha   90.00
_cell.angle_beta   90.00
_cell.angle_gamma   90.00
#
_symmetry.space_group_name_H-M   'P 1'
#
loop_
_entity.id
_entity.type
_entity.pdbx_description
1 polymer ?
#
loop_
_entity_poly.entity_id
_entity_poly.type
_entity_poly.pdbx_seq_one_letter_code
_entity_poly.pdbx_strand_id
1 'polypeptide(L)'
;MQRQWMKDLRERSPRVHCITNYVTAGDVANMVLAAGGSPVMAQGLHEVEDVTSICSSLVLNLGTLEEKTIPAMEAAGRKAAVLGLPVILDPVGVTASRFRRQTAIDIIRKTSPSVIRGNE
;
A
#
# COMPACT_ATOMS: atom_id res chain seq x y z
N MET A 1 3.57 -12.92 22.05
CA MET A 1 4.06 -12.08 20.94
C MET A 1 2.92 -11.47 20.11
N GLN A 2 2.03 -12.24 19.52
CA GLN A 2 0.90 -11.72 18.74
C GLN A 2 -0.02 -10.78 19.53
N ARG A 3 -0.34 -11.09 20.79
CA ARG A 3 -1.18 -10.25 21.64
C ARG A 3 -0.54 -8.89 21.93
N GLN A 4 0.78 -8.84 22.06
CA GLN A 4 1.50 -7.59 22.31
C GLN A 4 1.45 -6.68 21.07
N TRP A 5 1.67 -7.21 19.87
CA TRP A 5 1.60 -6.45 18.63
C TRP A 5 0.22 -5.84 18.40
N MET A 6 -0.84 -6.59 18.66
CA MET A 6 -2.21 -6.08 18.55
C MET A 6 -2.50 -4.97 19.56
N LYS A 7 -1.97 -5.09 20.78
CA LYS A 7 -2.08 -4.05 21.79
C LYS A 7 -1.33 -2.79 21.38
N ASP A 8 -0.09 -2.93 20.95
CA ASP A 8 0.75 -1.82 20.48
C ASP A 8 0.09 -1.10 19.29
N LEU A 9 -0.48 -1.86 18.37
CA LEU A 9 -1.18 -1.31 17.21
C LEU A 9 -2.37 -0.44 17.64
N ARG A 10 -3.18 -0.92 18.57
CA ARG A 10 -4.33 -0.19 19.10
C ARG A 10 -3.93 1.06 19.87
N GLU A 11 -2.87 0.98 20.66
CA GLU A 11 -2.37 2.10 21.47
C GLU A 11 -1.76 3.19 20.57
N ARG A 12 -1.01 2.82 19.54
CA ARG A 12 -0.35 3.75 18.65
C ARG A 12 -1.25 4.28 17.54
N SER A 13 -2.25 3.50 17.13
CA SER A 13 -3.16 3.81 16.02
C SER A 13 -2.43 4.37 14.80
N PRO A 14 -1.46 3.63 14.22
CA PRO A 14 -0.65 4.14 13.13
C PRO A 14 -1.50 4.43 11.89
N ARG A 15 -1.14 5.48 11.16
CA ARG A 15 -1.75 5.79 9.87
C ARG A 15 -1.13 4.91 8.80
N VAL A 16 -1.99 4.22 8.06
CA VAL A 16 -1.61 3.34 6.96
C VAL A 16 -2.13 3.93 5.67
N HIS A 17 -1.23 4.36 4.80
CA HIS A 17 -1.61 4.85 3.47
C HIS A 17 -1.90 3.65 2.57
N CYS A 18 -3.11 3.57 2.04
CA CYS A 18 -3.53 2.47 1.17
C CYS A 18 -3.85 3.02 -0.22
N ILE A 19 -3.08 2.59 -1.21
CA ILE A 19 -3.43 2.73 -2.62
C ILE A 19 -3.85 1.35 -3.09
N THR A 20 -5.15 1.14 -3.20
CA THR A 20 -5.74 -0.17 -3.43
C THR A 20 -6.77 -0.13 -4.57
N ASN A 21 -7.43 -1.23 -4.80
CA ASN A 21 -8.45 -1.34 -5.84
C ASN A 21 -9.84 -0.94 -5.31
N TYR A 22 -10.73 -0.53 -6.21
CA TYR A 22 -12.07 -0.08 -5.83
C TYR A 22 -13.03 -1.21 -5.47
N VAL A 23 -12.68 -2.48 -5.73
CA VAL A 23 -13.51 -3.63 -5.35
C VAL A 23 -13.41 -3.89 -3.85
N THR A 24 -12.22 -3.78 -3.28
CA THR A 24 -11.95 -4.14 -1.88
C THR A 24 -11.55 -2.95 -1.00
N ALA A 25 -11.61 -1.72 -1.52
CA ALA A 25 -11.16 -0.53 -0.78
C ALA A 25 -11.85 -0.39 0.58
N GLY A 26 -13.17 -0.56 0.63
CA GLY A 26 -13.93 -0.51 1.88
C GLY A 26 -13.53 -1.60 2.86
N ASP A 27 -13.33 -2.82 2.39
CA ASP A 27 -12.90 -3.96 3.22
C ASP A 27 -11.49 -3.74 3.77
N VAL A 28 -10.57 -3.22 2.96
CA VAL A 28 -9.22 -2.90 3.40
C VAL A 28 -9.25 -1.83 4.49
N ALA A 29 -10.00 -0.74 4.29
CA ALA A 29 -10.15 0.31 5.29
C ALA A 29 -10.73 -0.23 6.60
N ASN A 30 -11.80 -1.03 6.52
CA ASN A 30 -12.44 -1.63 7.68
C ASN A 30 -11.51 -2.61 8.41
N MET A 31 -10.71 -3.38 7.69
CA MET A 31 -9.75 -4.29 8.31
C MET A 31 -8.65 -3.55 9.08
N VAL A 32 -8.12 -2.47 8.51
CA VAL A 32 -7.13 -1.63 9.19
C VAL A 32 -7.72 -1.01 10.46
N LEU A 33 -8.95 -0.49 10.39
CA LEU A 33 -9.67 0.04 11.55
C LEU A 33 -9.90 -1.03 12.62
N ALA A 34 -10.36 -2.21 12.23
CA ALA A 34 -10.60 -3.32 13.15
C ALA A 34 -9.33 -3.77 13.85
N ALA A 35 -8.18 -3.71 13.17
CA ALA A 35 -6.89 -4.05 13.75
C ALA A 35 -6.36 -2.97 14.71
N GLY A 36 -6.90 -1.75 14.66
CA GLY A 36 -6.50 -0.64 15.50
C GLY A 36 -5.68 0.46 14.80
N GLY A 37 -5.49 0.35 13.48
CA GLY A 37 -4.84 1.38 12.67
C GLY A 37 -5.81 2.43 12.15
N SER A 38 -5.28 3.45 11.51
CA SER A 38 -6.03 4.52 10.83
C SER A 38 -5.73 4.46 9.33
N PRO A 39 -6.67 3.98 8.50
CA PRO A 39 -6.47 3.93 7.06
C PRO A 39 -6.59 5.32 6.43
N VAL A 40 -5.69 5.62 5.51
CA VAL A 40 -5.79 6.81 4.65
C VAL A 40 -5.85 6.35 3.21
N MET A 41 -7.01 6.52 2.59
CA MET A 41 -7.29 6.07 1.23
C MET A 41 -7.09 7.26 0.27
N ALA A 42 -5.89 7.39 -0.28
CA ALA A 42 -5.55 8.48 -1.18
C ALA A 42 -4.75 7.95 -2.36
N GLN A 43 -5.17 8.27 -3.58
CA GLN A 43 -4.52 7.81 -4.81
C GLN A 43 -4.39 8.90 -5.87
N GLY A 44 -4.67 10.15 -5.53
CA GLY A 44 -4.44 11.28 -6.42
C GLY A 44 -2.95 11.60 -6.55
N LEU A 45 -2.45 11.69 -7.78
CA LEU A 45 -1.03 11.94 -8.04
C LEU A 45 -0.49 13.19 -7.32
N HIS A 46 -1.32 14.21 -7.18
CA HIS A 46 -0.91 15.48 -6.58
C HIS A 46 -0.94 15.49 -5.04
N GLU A 47 -1.43 14.42 -4.40
CA GLU A 47 -1.51 14.34 -2.95
C GLU A 47 -0.78 13.16 -2.32
N VAL A 48 -0.45 12.11 -3.10
CA VAL A 48 0.07 10.86 -2.52
C VAL A 48 1.37 11.02 -1.75
N GLU A 49 2.26 11.92 -2.17
CA GLU A 49 3.50 12.17 -1.46
C GLU A 49 3.27 12.83 -0.11
N ASP A 50 2.38 13.81 -0.05
CA ASP A 50 2.00 14.48 1.19
C ASP A 50 1.33 13.50 2.16
N VAL A 51 0.41 12.68 1.64
CA VAL A 51 -0.29 11.66 2.44
C VAL A 51 0.70 10.61 2.96
N THR A 52 1.61 10.11 2.12
CA THR A 52 2.65 9.17 2.57
C THR A 52 3.49 9.78 3.68
N SER A 53 3.80 11.06 3.60
CA SER A 53 4.65 11.76 4.59
C SER A 53 4.07 11.78 5.99
N ILE A 54 2.74 11.74 6.14
CA ILE A 54 2.08 11.73 7.45
C ILE A 54 1.67 10.35 7.93
N CYS A 55 2.00 9.31 7.15
CA CYS A 55 1.66 7.92 7.47
C CYS A 55 2.87 7.14 8.01
N SER A 56 2.61 6.02 8.63
CA SER A 56 3.62 5.11 9.20
C SER A 56 4.02 4.00 8.25
N SER A 57 3.20 3.71 7.26
CA SER A 57 3.42 2.65 6.27
C SER A 57 2.60 2.90 5.01
N LEU A 58 2.98 2.20 3.93
CA LEU A 58 2.31 2.27 2.64
C LEU A 58 1.94 0.88 2.15
N VAL A 59 0.70 0.70 1.74
CA VAL A 59 0.21 -0.53 1.10
C VAL A 59 -0.16 -0.24 -0.35
N LEU A 60 0.42 -0.99 -1.27
CA LEU A 60 0.15 -0.92 -2.71
C LEU A 60 -0.52 -2.21 -3.15
N ASN A 61 -1.70 -2.12 -3.74
CA ASN A 61 -2.46 -3.26 -4.26
C ASN A 61 -2.76 -3.05 -5.74
N LEU A 62 -2.39 -4.01 -6.57
CA LEU A 62 -2.52 -3.92 -8.03
C LEU A 62 -3.85 -4.46 -8.57
N GLY A 63 -4.84 -4.72 -7.74
CA GLY A 63 -6.18 -5.09 -8.19
C GLY A 63 -6.82 -3.95 -8.99
N THR A 64 -7.69 -4.29 -9.94
CA THR A 64 -8.31 -3.31 -10.86
C THR A 64 -7.33 -2.24 -11.35
N LEU A 65 -6.16 -2.69 -11.80
CA LEU A 65 -5.05 -1.82 -12.16
C LEU A 65 -5.41 -0.92 -13.35
N GLU A 66 -5.19 0.38 -13.17
CA GLU A 66 -5.40 1.38 -14.22
C GLU A 66 -4.10 2.17 -14.43
N GLU A 67 -3.82 2.53 -15.67
CA GLU A 67 -2.61 3.29 -16.02
C GLU A 67 -2.46 4.58 -15.21
N LYS A 68 -3.56 5.27 -14.95
CA LYS A 68 -3.57 6.54 -14.21
C LYS A 68 -3.15 6.42 -12.74
N THR A 69 -3.27 5.23 -12.13
CA THR A 69 -2.89 5.02 -10.73
C THR A 69 -1.43 4.64 -10.56
N ILE A 70 -0.78 4.17 -11.61
CA ILE A 70 0.62 3.74 -11.55
C ILE A 70 1.57 4.85 -11.14
N PRO A 71 1.53 6.05 -11.76
CA PRO A 71 2.38 7.16 -11.33
C PRO A 71 2.20 7.53 -9.85
N ALA A 72 0.97 7.48 -9.34
CA ALA A 72 0.67 7.73 -7.93
C ALA A 72 1.31 6.68 -7.02
N MET A 73 1.21 5.40 -7.37
CA MET A 73 1.84 4.30 -6.64
C MET A 73 3.38 4.45 -6.61
N GLU A 74 3.97 4.78 -7.74
CA GLU A 74 5.41 4.99 -7.84
C GLU A 74 5.87 6.20 -7.02
N ALA A 75 5.14 7.32 -7.08
CA ALA A 75 5.46 8.51 -6.32
C ALA A 75 5.36 8.26 -4.80
N ALA A 76 4.28 7.63 -4.36
CA ALA A 76 4.11 7.25 -2.95
C ALA A 76 5.19 6.28 -2.49
N GLY A 77 5.51 5.28 -3.30
CA GLY A 77 6.54 4.29 -2.99
C GLY A 77 7.94 4.89 -2.88
N ARG A 78 8.30 5.78 -3.79
CA ARG A 78 9.58 6.51 -3.69
C ARG A 78 9.64 7.40 -2.46
N LYS A 79 8.55 8.07 -2.14
CA LYS A 79 8.46 8.89 -0.92
C LYS A 79 8.62 8.05 0.34
N ALA A 80 7.96 6.91 0.39
CA ALA A 80 8.10 5.97 1.50
C ALA A 80 9.56 5.49 1.65
N ALA A 81 10.22 5.18 0.55
CA ALA A 81 11.62 4.76 0.56
C ALA A 81 12.55 5.85 1.11
N VAL A 82 12.37 7.09 0.68
CA VAL A 82 13.15 8.24 1.18
C VAL A 82 12.95 8.42 2.69
N LEU A 83 11.72 8.23 3.18
CA LEU A 83 11.39 8.38 4.60
C LEU A 83 11.69 7.13 5.45
N GLY A 84 12.13 6.05 4.83
CA GLY A 84 12.38 4.79 5.53
C GLY A 84 11.11 4.08 6.01
N LEU A 85 9.97 4.35 5.39
CA LEU A 85 8.70 3.70 5.73
C LEU A 85 8.58 2.33 5.09
N PRO A 86 8.01 1.33 5.79
CA PRO A 86 7.75 0.04 5.19
C PRO A 86 6.69 0.15 4.08
N VAL A 87 6.95 -0.56 2.98
CA VAL A 87 6.04 -0.69 1.84
C VAL A 87 5.64 -2.14 1.69
N ILE A 88 4.35 -2.39 1.60
CA ILE A 88 3.77 -3.70 1.37
C ILE A 88 3.16 -3.70 -0.02
N LEU A 89 3.58 -4.63 -0.87
CA LEU A 89 3.04 -4.79 -2.22
C LEU A 89 2.21 -6.06 -2.32
N ASP A 90 0.98 -5.92 -2.79
CA ASP A 90 0.10 -7.03 -3.17
C ASP A 90 -0.09 -7.00 -4.69
N PRO A 91 0.68 -7.79 -5.45
CA PRO A 91 0.64 -7.79 -6.91
C PRO A 91 -0.51 -8.65 -7.45
N VAL A 92 -1.73 -8.27 -7.13
CA VAL A 92 -2.95 -8.99 -7.54
C VAL A 92 -2.97 -9.21 -9.05
N GLY A 93 -3.15 -10.47 -9.46
CA GLY A 93 -3.29 -10.84 -10.86
C GLY A 93 -2.03 -10.69 -11.70
N VAL A 94 -0.85 -10.75 -11.07
CA VAL A 94 0.45 -10.60 -11.75
C VAL A 94 0.66 -11.60 -12.90
N THR A 95 0.02 -12.75 -12.83
CA THR A 95 0.09 -13.76 -13.88
C THR A 95 -1.00 -13.60 -14.98
N ALA A 96 -1.96 -12.72 -14.75
CA ALA A 96 -3.11 -12.56 -15.65
C ALA A 96 -2.79 -11.79 -16.93
N SER A 97 -1.82 -10.86 -16.89
CA SER A 97 -1.46 -10.05 -18.05
C SER A 97 0.00 -9.58 -18.00
N ARG A 98 0.53 -9.25 -19.18
CA ARG A 98 1.86 -8.62 -19.29
C ARG A 98 1.89 -7.26 -18.59
N PHE A 99 0.83 -6.50 -18.71
CA PHE A 99 0.68 -5.19 -18.09
C PHE A 99 0.84 -5.27 -16.56
N ARG A 100 0.14 -6.19 -15.90
CA ARG A 100 0.23 -6.38 -14.46
C ARG A 100 1.62 -6.88 -14.03
N ARG A 101 2.18 -7.80 -14.79
CA ARG A 101 3.52 -8.33 -14.52
C ARG A 101 4.57 -7.24 -14.62
N GLN A 102 4.56 -6.47 -15.70
CA GLN A 102 5.52 -5.40 -15.91
C GLN A 102 5.39 -4.31 -14.85
N THR A 103 4.16 -3.93 -14.52
CA THR A 103 3.90 -2.95 -13.47
C THR A 103 4.43 -3.41 -12.11
N ALA A 104 4.21 -4.68 -11.75
CA ALA A 104 4.73 -5.24 -10.51
C ALA A 104 6.25 -5.18 -10.46
N ILE A 105 6.91 -5.56 -11.55
CA ILE A 105 8.39 -5.50 -11.66
C ILE A 105 8.88 -4.06 -11.50
N ASP A 106 8.27 -3.12 -12.19
CA ASP A 106 8.65 -1.71 -12.13
C ASP A 106 8.46 -1.11 -10.73
N ILE A 107 7.36 -1.43 -10.08
CA ILE A 107 7.10 -0.99 -8.70
C ILE A 107 8.12 -1.58 -7.73
N ILE A 108 8.43 -2.87 -7.85
CA ILE A 108 9.45 -3.52 -7.01
C ILE A 108 10.80 -2.80 -7.15
N ARG A 109 11.20 -2.50 -8.37
CA ARG A 109 12.47 -1.82 -8.63
C ARG A 109 12.51 -0.37 -8.13
N LYS A 110 11.40 0.35 -8.28
CA LYS A 110 11.32 1.78 -7.95
C LYS A 110 11.03 2.07 -6.47
N THR A 111 10.40 1.14 -5.77
CA THR A 111 9.93 1.38 -4.40
C THR A 111 10.57 0.48 -3.35
N SER A 112 11.28 -0.57 -3.75
CA SER A 112 11.94 -1.52 -2.84
C SER A 112 11.03 -1.96 -1.69
N PRO A 113 9.91 -2.66 -1.96
CA PRO A 113 8.96 -3.04 -0.91
C PRO A 113 9.61 -3.91 0.16
N SER A 114 9.19 -3.72 1.41
CA SER A 114 9.63 -4.53 2.55
C SER A 114 8.96 -5.91 2.57
N VAL A 115 7.73 -5.98 2.08
CA VAL A 115 6.93 -7.20 2.02
C VAL A 115 6.22 -7.29 0.69
N ILE A 116 6.27 -8.46 0.07
CA ILE A 116 5.44 -8.80 -1.09
C ILE A 116 4.52 -9.92 -0.64
N ARG A 117 3.21 -9.69 -0.74
CA ARG A 117 2.19 -10.63 -0.33
C ARG A 117 1.40 -11.07 -1.54
N GLY A 118 1.16 -12.38 -1.68
CA GLY A 118 0.38 -12.92 -2.78
C GLY A 118 -0.05 -14.36 -2.52
N ASN A 119 -0.84 -14.88 -3.44
CA ASN A 119 -1.21 -16.29 -3.47
C ASN A 119 -0.23 -17.06 -4.36
N GLU A 120 -0.20 -18.39 -4.20
CA GLU A 120 0.53 -19.29 -5.08
C GLU A 120 -0.11 -19.36 -6.48
#